data_80a9744e7d118d61318893c96e32fcc8
#
_entry.id   80a9744e7d118d61318893c96e32fcc8
#
_cell.length_a   1.000
_cell.length_b   1.000
_cell.length_c   1.000
_cell.angle_alpha   90.00
_cell.angle_beta   90.00
_cell.angle_gamma   90.00
#
_symmetry.space_group_name_H-M   'P 1'
#
loop_
_entity.id
_entity.type
_entity.pdbx_description
1 polymer ?
#
loop_
_entity_poly.entity_id
_entity_poly.type
_entity_poly.pdbx_seq_one_letter_code
_entity_poly.pdbx_strand_id
1 'polypeptide(L)'
;MIDHGKFRTMPFIILLVLPFHLAAQEPSGNAVIRGKAGSSEIVIMTTARVAGAIHSLTWGGREFIDSYDHGRQMQSAVNLDCGKDFIPEVFNPTEAGSSSDGQGERSSSQLLRMRAVGSELQTTTRMAFWLAPGEKSLGNSARNDEVLSGHQLSKRVRIGSEGLPHAIEYEVVFTVPEGERHTYAQFEALTGYMPPDFSRFWKFARDPGELQPLDDGPGEQSAPVVIATPSGSHAMGAYSPDHSQGYGRFRFKAEKVNKWNCVFRVRDPEGIDAGEYAYRMFVVVGTLDDVGRTLKRLVER
;
A
#
# COMPACT_ATOMS: atom_id res chain seq x y z
N MET A 1 -57.83 -34.11 -62.46
CA MET A 1 -56.39 -33.76 -62.65
C MET A 1 -56.01 -32.88 -61.46
N ILE A 2 -55.40 -33.49 -60.43
CA ILE A 2 -55.07 -32.81 -59.17
C ILE A 2 -53.54 -32.78 -59.12
N ASP A 3 -53.01 -31.59 -59.13
CA ASP A 3 -51.54 -31.31 -59.14
C ASP A 3 -50.99 -31.43 -57.75
N HIS A 4 -49.96 -32.31 -57.56
CA HIS A 4 -49.28 -32.54 -56.31
C HIS A 4 -48.04 -31.60 -56.17
N GLY A 5 -48.23 -30.46 -55.48
CA GLY A 5 -47.14 -29.56 -55.10
C GLY A 5 -46.09 -30.23 -54.21
N LYS A 6 -44.84 -30.28 -54.67
CA LYS A 6 -43.67 -30.78 -53.91
C LYS A 6 -43.26 -29.78 -52.86
N PHE A 7 -43.39 -30.12 -51.57
CA PHE A 7 -42.79 -29.38 -50.47
C PHE A 7 -41.26 -29.62 -50.47
N ARG A 8 -40.48 -28.56 -50.66
CA ARG A 8 -39.03 -28.53 -50.42
C ARG A 8 -38.78 -28.27 -48.96
N THR A 9 -38.25 -29.28 -48.25
CA THR A 9 -37.71 -29.10 -46.91
C THR A 9 -36.35 -28.37 -46.96
N MET A 10 -36.27 -27.17 -46.37
CA MET A 10 -35.02 -26.45 -46.13
C MET A 10 -34.33 -27.07 -44.89
N PRO A 11 -33.03 -27.36 -44.91
CA PRO A 11 -32.31 -27.79 -43.71
C PRO A 11 -32.11 -26.60 -42.79
N PHE A 12 -32.56 -26.75 -41.52
CA PHE A 12 -32.28 -25.83 -40.44
C PHE A 12 -30.82 -26.02 -40.01
N ILE A 13 -29.93 -25.09 -40.29
CA ILE A 13 -28.56 -25.06 -39.76
C ILE A 13 -28.61 -24.51 -38.33
N ILE A 14 -28.50 -25.37 -37.34
CA ILE A 14 -28.32 -24.95 -35.94
C ILE A 14 -26.88 -24.48 -35.75
N LEU A 15 -26.70 -23.16 -35.68
CA LEU A 15 -25.41 -22.52 -35.36
C LEU A 15 -25.16 -22.73 -33.86
N LEU A 16 -24.30 -23.67 -33.48
CA LEU A 16 -23.88 -23.89 -32.10
C LEU A 16 -22.96 -22.76 -31.69
N VAL A 17 -23.50 -21.73 -31.00
CA VAL A 17 -22.71 -20.67 -30.38
C VAL A 17 -22.09 -21.24 -29.09
N LEU A 18 -20.84 -21.67 -29.18
CA LEU A 18 -20.05 -22.02 -27.98
C LEU A 18 -19.72 -20.73 -27.23
N PRO A 19 -20.04 -20.65 -25.93
CA PRO A 19 -19.63 -19.50 -25.14
C PRO A 19 -18.10 -19.51 -25.00
N PHE A 20 -17.45 -18.54 -25.66
CA PHE A 20 -16.04 -18.23 -25.38
C PHE A 20 -15.96 -17.67 -23.96
N HIS A 21 -15.61 -18.51 -22.99
CA HIS A 21 -15.13 -18.03 -21.71
C HIS A 21 -13.74 -17.46 -21.96
N LEU A 22 -13.63 -16.15 -22.15
CA LEU A 22 -12.35 -15.45 -21.95
C LEU A 22 -12.02 -15.62 -20.46
N ALA A 23 -11.11 -16.53 -20.15
CA ALA A 23 -10.46 -16.53 -18.84
C ALA A 23 -9.81 -15.14 -18.68
N ALA A 24 -10.22 -14.37 -17.68
CA ALA A 24 -9.60 -13.10 -17.37
C ALA A 24 -8.12 -13.40 -17.07
N GLN A 25 -7.23 -12.84 -17.89
CA GLN A 25 -5.80 -12.99 -17.70
C GLN A 25 -5.45 -12.36 -16.33
N GLU A 26 -4.77 -13.10 -15.47
CA GLU A 26 -4.30 -12.57 -14.19
C GLU A 26 -3.43 -11.32 -14.44
N PRO A 27 -3.57 -10.25 -13.63
CA PRO A 27 -2.80 -9.03 -13.83
C PRO A 27 -1.30 -9.33 -13.63
N SER A 28 -0.46 -8.78 -14.50
CA SER A 28 0.99 -9.06 -14.49
C SER A 28 1.71 -8.59 -13.23
N GLY A 29 1.12 -7.67 -12.46
CA GLY A 29 1.74 -7.05 -11.29
C GLY A 29 2.83 -6.02 -11.60
N ASN A 30 3.27 -5.92 -12.86
CA ASN A 30 4.30 -4.99 -13.29
C ASN A 30 3.67 -3.76 -13.93
N ALA A 31 3.94 -2.58 -13.38
CA ALA A 31 3.49 -1.31 -13.95
C ALA A 31 4.48 -0.19 -13.64
N VAL A 32 4.42 0.86 -14.46
CA VAL A 32 5.18 2.11 -14.26
C VAL A 32 4.24 3.28 -14.46
N ILE A 33 4.19 4.20 -13.49
CA ILE A 33 3.53 5.50 -13.64
C ILE A 33 4.56 6.61 -13.42
N ARG A 34 4.32 7.77 -14.06
CA ARG A 34 5.26 8.89 -14.05
C ARG A 34 4.53 10.22 -13.89
N GLY A 35 5.20 11.19 -13.26
CA GLY A 35 4.72 12.57 -13.17
C GLY A 35 5.85 13.56 -12.99
N LYS A 36 5.77 14.73 -13.63
CA LYS A 36 6.77 15.79 -13.45
C LYS A 36 6.69 16.39 -12.06
N ALA A 37 7.87 16.61 -11.43
CA ALA A 37 8.02 17.26 -10.14
C ALA A 37 9.28 18.14 -10.16
N GLY A 38 9.09 19.45 -10.27
CA GLY A 38 10.19 20.40 -10.43
C GLY A 38 10.95 20.16 -11.75
N SER A 39 12.27 20.04 -11.66
CA SER A 39 13.15 19.76 -12.81
C SER A 39 13.28 18.27 -13.14
N SER A 40 12.60 17.38 -12.40
CA SER A 40 12.72 15.95 -12.55
C SER A 40 11.35 15.26 -12.66
N GLU A 41 11.34 13.94 -12.70
CA GLU A 41 10.14 13.10 -12.66
C GLU A 41 10.12 12.27 -11.38
N ILE A 42 8.90 12.09 -10.84
CA ILE A 42 8.60 11.01 -9.93
C ILE A 42 8.25 9.78 -10.79
N VAL A 43 8.93 8.67 -10.54
CA VAL A 43 8.63 7.39 -11.18
C VAL A 43 8.29 6.38 -10.11
N ILE A 44 7.12 5.75 -10.23
CA ILE A 44 6.67 4.68 -9.34
C ILE A 44 6.59 3.39 -10.16
N MET A 45 7.16 2.31 -9.60
CA MET A 45 7.12 0.98 -10.21
C MET A 45 6.55 -0.05 -9.25
N THR A 46 5.75 -0.96 -9.81
CA THR A 46 5.25 -2.15 -9.15
C THR A 46 5.84 -3.41 -9.76
N THR A 47 5.79 -4.52 -9.05
CA THR A 47 6.28 -5.80 -9.54
C THR A 47 5.39 -6.97 -9.10
N ALA A 48 5.29 -8.00 -9.94
CA ALA A 48 4.63 -9.25 -9.63
C ALA A 48 5.21 -9.93 -8.39
N ARG A 49 6.51 -9.75 -8.14
CA ARG A 49 7.20 -10.31 -6.97
C ARG A 49 6.50 -10.01 -5.65
N VAL A 50 5.96 -8.79 -5.51
CA VAL A 50 5.29 -8.32 -4.29
C VAL A 50 3.80 -8.01 -4.53
N ALA A 51 3.13 -8.84 -5.34
CA ALA A 51 1.70 -8.74 -5.65
C ALA A 51 1.25 -7.34 -6.12
N GLY A 52 2.08 -6.63 -6.86
CA GLY A 52 1.77 -5.29 -7.36
C GLY A 52 1.90 -4.16 -6.33
N ALA A 53 2.49 -4.41 -5.16
CA ALA A 53 2.89 -3.36 -4.25
C ALA A 53 3.99 -2.48 -4.86
N ILE A 54 4.13 -1.25 -4.36
CA ILE A 54 5.13 -0.30 -4.88
C ILE A 54 6.50 -0.70 -4.34
N HIS A 55 7.35 -1.21 -5.24
CA HIS A 55 8.70 -1.65 -4.90
C HIS A 55 9.78 -0.62 -5.20
N SER A 56 9.46 0.40 -6.00
CA SER A 56 10.40 1.46 -6.36
C SER A 56 9.66 2.79 -6.49
N LEU A 57 10.23 3.83 -5.94
CA LEU A 57 9.85 5.22 -6.12
C LEU A 57 11.12 6.03 -6.29
N THR A 58 11.28 6.67 -7.45
CA THR A 58 12.47 7.49 -7.74
C THR A 58 12.09 8.93 -8.05
N TRP A 59 12.95 9.86 -7.67
CA TRP A 59 12.95 11.26 -8.08
C TRP A 59 14.38 11.77 -8.15
N GLY A 60 14.72 12.55 -9.19
CA GLY A 60 16.08 13.06 -9.39
C GLY A 60 17.12 11.93 -9.55
N GLY A 61 16.73 10.76 -10.06
CA GLY A 61 17.61 9.59 -10.21
C GLY A 61 17.90 8.84 -8.90
N ARG A 62 17.27 9.22 -7.77
CA ARG A 62 17.44 8.58 -6.47
C ARG A 62 16.30 7.65 -6.15
N GLU A 63 16.60 6.42 -5.67
CA GLU A 63 15.64 5.47 -5.13
C GLU A 63 15.31 5.82 -3.68
N PHE A 64 14.01 5.81 -3.34
CA PHE A 64 13.48 6.11 -2.01
C PHE A 64 13.03 4.87 -1.24
N ILE A 65 12.85 3.73 -1.92
CA ILE A 65 12.31 2.51 -1.33
C ILE A 65 13.40 1.44 -1.23
N ASP A 66 13.55 0.86 -0.04
CA ASP A 66 14.29 -0.39 0.14
C ASP A 66 13.31 -1.55 -0.07
N SER A 67 13.45 -2.26 -1.18
CA SER A 67 12.59 -3.42 -1.53
C SER A 67 13.36 -4.74 -1.44
N TYR A 68 14.14 -4.91 -0.39
CA TYR A 68 15.00 -6.07 -0.20
C TYR A 68 14.21 -7.38 -0.09
N ASP A 69 13.16 -7.39 0.74
CA ASP A 69 12.28 -8.55 0.97
C ASP A 69 10.80 -8.17 0.79
N HIS A 70 9.86 -9.07 1.09
CA HIS A 70 8.41 -8.82 0.98
C HIS A 70 7.84 -7.89 2.08
N GLY A 71 8.63 -7.55 3.09
CA GLY A 71 8.25 -6.62 4.16
C GLY A 71 8.60 -5.15 3.90
N ARG A 72 9.49 -4.86 2.94
CA ARG A 72 10.15 -3.55 2.81
C ARG A 72 9.74 -2.75 1.59
N GLN A 73 8.45 -2.63 1.32
CA GLN A 73 7.93 -1.82 0.22
C GLN A 73 7.35 -0.48 0.72
N MET A 74 6.84 0.32 -0.19
CA MET A 74 5.81 1.30 0.11
C MET A 74 4.47 0.58 -0.02
N GLN A 75 3.93 0.10 1.10
CA GLN A 75 2.82 -0.83 1.16
C GLN A 75 1.88 -0.55 2.33
N SER A 76 0.79 -1.29 2.39
CA SER A 76 -0.21 -1.23 3.46
C SER A 76 -0.32 -2.56 4.20
N ALA A 77 -0.67 -2.49 5.48
CA ALA A 77 -0.88 -3.65 6.35
C ALA A 77 -1.93 -3.34 7.41
N VAL A 78 -2.52 -4.36 8.01
CA VAL A 78 -3.40 -4.19 9.17
C VAL A 78 -3.06 -5.21 10.24
N ASN A 79 -2.93 -4.76 11.49
CA ASN A 79 -2.80 -5.62 12.66
C ASN A 79 -4.12 -5.66 13.42
N LEU A 80 -4.61 -6.86 13.76
CA LEU A 80 -5.89 -7.07 14.42
C LEU A 80 -5.71 -7.96 15.67
N ASP A 81 -6.58 -7.78 16.67
CA ASP A 81 -6.46 -8.44 17.99
C ASP A 81 -7.13 -9.82 18.07
N CYS A 82 -8.00 -10.20 17.11
CA CYS A 82 -8.81 -11.41 17.16
C CYS A 82 -9.64 -11.55 18.45
N GLY A 83 -10.15 -10.44 19.00
CA GLY A 83 -10.89 -10.41 20.24
C GLY A 83 -10.09 -10.84 21.48
N LYS A 84 -8.75 -10.69 21.45
CA LYS A 84 -7.80 -11.02 22.51
C LYS A 84 -6.87 -9.83 22.75
N ASP A 85 -5.92 -9.96 23.68
CA ASP A 85 -4.87 -8.95 23.84
C ASP A 85 -4.17 -8.69 22.52
N PHE A 86 -4.03 -7.39 22.19
CA PHE A 86 -3.35 -6.97 20.97
C PHE A 86 -1.85 -7.28 21.05
N ILE A 87 -1.36 -8.04 20.10
CA ILE A 87 0.05 -8.34 19.91
C ILE A 87 0.38 -8.07 18.45
N PRO A 88 1.36 -7.21 18.15
CA PRO A 88 1.75 -6.93 16.76
C PRO A 88 2.14 -8.19 15.99
N GLU A 89 1.87 -8.21 14.70
CA GLU A 89 2.26 -9.24 13.73
C GLU A 89 1.56 -10.60 13.84
N VAL A 90 0.96 -10.97 14.98
CA VAL A 90 0.37 -12.31 15.15
C VAL A 90 -0.92 -12.52 14.36
N PHE A 91 -1.61 -11.45 13.94
CA PHE A 91 -2.70 -11.46 12.97
C PHE A 91 -2.61 -10.21 12.11
N ASN A 92 -1.78 -10.29 11.07
CA ASN A 92 -1.35 -9.11 10.32
C ASN A 92 -1.39 -9.35 8.81
N PRO A 93 -2.56 -9.16 8.16
CA PRO A 93 -2.65 -9.10 6.70
C PRO A 93 -1.78 -7.98 6.13
N THR A 94 -0.95 -8.31 5.11
CA THR A 94 -0.02 -7.41 4.43
C THR A 94 -0.21 -7.43 2.92
N GLU A 95 0.02 -6.31 2.26
CA GLU A 95 -0.15 -6.18 0.81
C GLU A 95 0.87 -7.00 0.02
N ALA A 96 2.12 -6.96 0.42
CA ALA A 96 3.23 -7.45 -0.39
C ALA A 96 3.57 -8.93 -0.19
N GLY A 97 2.96 -9.60 0.78
CA GLY A 97 3.19 -11.02 1.05
C GLY A 97 3.61 -11.32 2.48
N SER A 98 3.95 -12.58 2.75
CA SER A 98 4.34 -13.10 4.06
C SER A 98 5.84 -12.91 4.33
N SER A 99 6.24 -12.94 5.60
CA SER A 99 7.65 -13.00 6.02
C SER A 99 8.40 -14.19 5.43
N SER A 100 7.70 -15.31 5.26
CA SER A 100 8.25 -16.53 4.65
C SER A 100 8.55 -16.41 3.16
N ASP A 101 7.99 -15.42 2.46
CA ASP A 101 8.32 -15.13 1.06
C ASP A 101 9.76 -14.60 0.92
N GLY A 102 10.30 -13.96 1.97
CA GLY A 102 11.67 -13.48 2.05
C GLY A 102 12.05 -12.60 0.86
N GLN A 103 13.09 -12.99 0.11
CA GLN A 103 13.52 -12.36 -1.14
C GLN A 103 13.02 -13.11 -2.39
N GLY A 104 12.08 -14.04 -2.22
CA GLY A 104 11.57 -14.89 -3.29
C GLY A 104 10.92 -14.10 -4.44
N GLU A 105 10.74 -14.80 -5.56
CA GLU A 105 10.18 -14.20 -6.79
C GLU A 105 8.65 -14.13 -6.81
N ARG A 106 8.00 -14.70 -5.81
CA ARG A 106 6.53 -14.77 -5.72
C ARG A 106 6.05 -14.34 -4.34
N SER A 107 4.91 -13.68 -4.32
CA SER A 107 4.22 -13.27 -3.12
C SER A 107 3.15 -14.28 -2.72
N SER A 108 2.97 -14.48 -1.41
CA SER A 108 1.82 -15.16 -0.84
C SER A 108 0.53 -14.34 -0.93
N SER A 109 0.61 -13.00 -1.10
CA SER A 109 -0.53 -12.15 -1.43
C SER A 109 -0.89 -12.29 -2.91
N GLN A 110 -2.17 -12.11 -3.24
CA GLN A 110 -2.69 -12.29 -4.59
C GLN A 110 -3.18 -10.97 -5.18
N LEU A 111 -2.54 -10.51 -6.26
CA LEU A 111 -3.04 -9.37 -7.03
C LEU A 111 -4.29 -9.78 -7.82
N LEU A 112 -5.42 -9.14 -7.53
CA LEU A 112 -6.71 -9.43 -8.17
C LEU A 112 -6.97 -8.51 -9.37
N ARG A 113 -6.58 -7.23 -9.27
CA ARG A 113 -6.79 -6.21 -10.32
C ARG A 113 -5.64 -5.23 -10.35
N MET A 114 -5.30 -4.74 -11.54
CA MET A 114 -4.34 -3.67 -11.74
C MET A 114 -4.72 -2.83 -12.95
N ARG A 115 -4.60 -1.52 -12.80
CA ARG A 115 -4.71 -0.54 -13.89
C ARG A 115 -3.67 0.55 -13.67
N ALA A 116 -2.86 0.84 -14.68
CA ALA A 116 -1.89 1.94 -14.65
C ALA A 116 -2.07 2.77 -15.92
N VAL A 117 -2.35 4.06 -15.77
CA VAL A 117 -2.57 4.99 -16.91
C VAL A 117 -2.01 6.36 -16.54
N GLY A 118 -1.06 6.85 -17.35
CA GLY A 118 -0.44 8.16 -17.13
C GLY A 118 0.27 8.24 -15.79
N SER A 119 -0.24 9.09 -14.90
CA SER A 119 0.28 9.29 -13.54
C SER A 119 -0.53 8.55 -12.46
N GLU A 120 -1.47 7.68 -12.84
CA GLU A 120 -2.37 6.99 -11.91
C GLU A 120 -2.18 5.47 -11.95
N LEU A 121 -2.13 4.85 -10.76
CA LEU A 121 -2.12 3.41 -10.51
C LEU A 121 -3.31 3.04 -9.65
N GLN A 122 -3.99 1.95 -10.00
CA GLN A 122 -5.02 1.31 -9.18
C GLN A 122 -4.72 -0.17 -9.05
N THR A 123 -4.82 -0.71 -7.83
CA THR A 123 -4.68 -2.15 -7.56
C THR A 123 -5.77 -2.63 -6.62
N THR A 124 -6.10 -3.92 -6.70
CA THR A 124 -6.84 -4.65 -5.66
C THR A 124 -6.07 -5.92 -5.37
N THR A 125 -5.71 -6.14 -4.11
CA THR A 125 -4.89 -7.27 -3.66
C THR A 125 -5.60 -8.00 -2.54
N ARG A 126 -5.67 -9.32 -2.61
CA ARG A 126 -6.01 -10.18 -1.48
C ARG A 126 -4.74 -10.37 -0.67
N MET A 127 -4.78 -9.97 0.61
CA MET A 127 -3.61 -9.86 1.47
C MET A 127 -3.24 -11.21 2.06
N ALA A 128 -1.94 -11.49 2.20
CA ALA A 128 -1.45 -12.62 2.99
C ALA A 128 -1.17 -12.19 4.43
N PHE A 129 -1.24 -13.11 5.37
CA PHE A 129 -0.75 -12.87 6.73
C PHE A 129 0.79 -12.78 6.74
N TRP A 130 1.31 -11.82 7.52
CA TRP A 130 2.76 -11.65 7.69
C TRP A 130 3.42 -12.92 8.22
N LEU A 131 2.86 -13.53 9.25
CA LEU A 131 3.31 -14.81 9.79
C LEU A 131 2.53 -15.97 9.17
N ALA A 132 3.21 -17.01 8.74
CA ALA A 132 2.58 -18.27 8.37
C ALA A 132 2.03 -19.00 9.62
N PRO A 133 1.02 -19.90 9.46
CA PRO A 133 0.53 -20.69 10.57
C PRO A 133 1.64 -21.42 11.33
N GLY A 134 1.67 -21.28 12.66
CA GLY A 134 2.70 -21.86 13.51
C GLY A 134 3.96 -21.04 13.71
N GLU A 135 4.18 -20.00 12.91
CA GLU A 135 5.28 -19.04 13.15
C GLU A 135 5.01 -18.16 14.37
N LYS A 136 6.05 -17.45 14.83
CA LYS A 136 5.98 -16.63 16.02
C LYS A 136 6.64 -15.27 15.82
N SER A 137 6.04 -14.23 16.40
CA SER A 137 6.67 -12.93 16.61
C SER A 137 6.75 -12.64 18.11
N LEU A 138 7.93 -12.20 18.57
CA LEU A 138 8.22 -11.87 19.98
C LEU A 138 7.75 -12.98 20.96
N GLY A 139 7.88 -14.26 20.57
CA GLY A 139 7.48 -15.42 21.34
C GLY A 139 5.99 -15.79 21.26
N ASN A 140 5.16 -14.98 20.60
CA ASN A 140 3.73 -15.19 20.43
C ASN A 140 3.42 -15.86 19.09
N SER A 141 2.60 -16.89 19.08
CA SER A 141 2.23 -17.64 17.88
C SER A 141 1.26 -16.83 17.01
N ALA A 142 1.41 -16.98 15.71
CA ALA A 142 0.42 -16.55 14.71
C ALA A 142 -0.97 -17.05 15.11
N ARG A 143 -2.02 -16.25 14.79
CA ARG A 143 -3.43 -16.56 15.11
C ARG A 143 -4.24 -16.95 13.87
N ASN A 144 -3.61 -16.94 12.72
CA ASN A 144 -4.19 -17.38 11.44
C ASN A 144 -3.93 -18.87 11.22
N ASP A 145 -4.87 -19.51 10.53
CA ASP A 145 -4.80 -20.95 10.16
C ASP A 145 -4.33 -21.15 8.70
N GLU A 146 -4.35 -20.07 7.89
CA GLU A 146 -3.90 -20.06 6.49
C GLU A 146 -2.94 -18.90 6.25
N VAL A 147 -2.12 -18.96 5.19
CA VAL A 147 -1.24 -17.86 4.80
C VAL A 147 -2.01 -16.77 4.08
N LEU A 148 -2.88 -17.14 3.11
CA LEU A 148 -3.68 -16.16 2.36
C LEU A 148 -4.95 -15.83 3.14
N SER A 149 -5.12 -14.55 3.50
CA SER A 149 -6.25 -14.09 4.31
C SER A 149 -7.53 -13.84 3.50
N GLY A 150 -8.66 -13.60 4.19
CA GLY A 150 -9.88 -13.07 3.58
C GLY A 150 -9.83 -11.56 3.30
N HIS A 151 -8.87 -10.85 3.86
CA HIS A 151 -8.73 -9.39 3.74
C HIS A 151 -8.34 -8.96 2.34
N GLN A 152 -8.88 -7.82 1.90
CA GLN A 152 -8.52 -7.20 0.63
C GLN A 152 -8.06 -5.76 0.85
N LEU A 153 -7.19 -5.29 -0.04
CA LEU A 153 -6.75 -3.92 -0.12
C LEU A 153 -7.03 -3.39 -1.54
N SER A 154 -7.85 -2.35 -1.65
CA SER A 154 -7.97 -1.55 -2.87
C SER A 154 -7.16 -0.28 -2.69
N LYS A 155 -6.35 0.06 -3.69
CA LYS A 155 -5.41 1.18 -3.66
C LYS A 155 -5.50 2.01 -4.92
N ARG A 156 -5.47 3.34 -4.75
CA ARG A 156 -5.31 4.32 -5.81
C ARG A 156 -4.16 5.25 -5.49
N VAL A 157 -3.25 5.42 -6.44
CA VAL A 157 -2.06 6.28 -6.31
C VAL A 157 -2.04 7.24 -7.48
N ARG A 158 -1.84 8.55 -7.23
CA ARG A 158 -1.80 9.59 -8.26
C ARG A 158 -0.66 10.57 -8.01
N ILE A 159 0.25 10.69 -8.97
CA ILE A 159 1.37 11.63 -8.91
C ILE A 159 0.90 13.02 -9.38
N GLY A 160 1.31 14.07 -8.68
CA GLY A 160 1.01 15.46 -9.01
C GLY A 160 -0.41 15.87 -8.61
N SER A 161 -0.95 15.29 -7.54
CA SER A 161 -2.30 15.55 -7.07
C SER A 161 -2.50 17.00 -6.63
N GLU A 162 -3.71 17.52 -6.83
CA GLU A 162 -4.17 18.85 -6.40
C GLU A 162 -3.30 20.03 -6.87
N GLY A 163 -2.63 19.86 -8.02
CA GLY A 163 -1.72 20.88 -8.55
C GLY A 163 -0.41 21.04 -7.76
N LEU A 164 -0.09 20.03 -6.94
CA LEU A 164 1.16 19.93 -6.19
C LEU A 164 2.05 18.86 -6.84
N PRO A 165 3.01 19.21 -7.69
CA PRO A 165 3.76 18.25 -8.50
C PRO A 165 4.61 17.28 -7.66
N HIS A 166 5.03 17.68 -6.45
CA HIS A 166 5.80 16.84 -5.52
C HIS A 166 4.91 15.96 -4.62
N ALA A 167 3.57 16.10 -4.68
CA ALA A 167 2.63 15.31 -3.90
C ALA A 167 2.13 14.08 -4.68
N ILE A 168 2.18 12.94 -4.03
CA ILE A 168 1.58 11.68 -4.48
C ILE A 168 0.40 11.42 -3.57
N GLU A 169 -0.82 11.46 -4.10
CA GLU A 169 -2.01 11.08 -3.38
C GLU A 169 -2.11 9.57 -3.31
N TYR A 170 -2.44 9.06 -2.14
CA TYR A 170 -2.52 7.65 -1.84
C TYR A 170 -3.81 7.36 -1.08
N GLU A 171 -4.75 6.73 -1.74
CA GLU A 171 -6.03 6.31 -1.18
C GLU A 171 -6.03 4.80 -1.04
N VAL A 172 -6.43 4.29 0.12
CA VAL A 172 -6.59 2.86 0.39
C VAL A 172 -7.93 2.56 1.00
N VAL A 173 -8.47 1.41 0.63
CA VAL A 173 -9.65 0.82 1.24
C VAL A 173 -9.30 -0.61 1.67
N PHE A 174 -9.29 -0.84 2.97
CA PHE A 174 -9.18 -2.18 3.54
C PHE A 174 -10.56 -2.79 3.64
N THR A 175 -10.72 -4.03 3.19
CA THR A 175 -11.93 -4.81 3.41
C THR A 175 -11.64 -5.86 4.47
N VAL A 176 -12.29 -5.75 5.62
CA VAL A 176 -12.30 -6.74 6.70
C VAL A 176 -13.40 -7.76 6.39
N PRO A 177 -13.09 -9.07 6.29
CA PRO A 177 -14.07 -10.09 5.93
C PRO A 177 -15.08 -10.35 7.06
N GLU A 178 -16.24 -10.91 6.69
CA GLU A 178 -17.21 -11.43 7.65
C GLU A 178 -16.67 -12.65 8.40
N GLY A 179 -17.19 -12.88 9.61
CA GLY A 179 -16.89 -14.08 10.43
C GLY A 179 -15.66 -13.94 11.31
N GLU A 180 -14.91 -12.87 11.19
CA GLU A 180 -13.84 -12.52 12.13
C GLU A 180 -14.38 -11.67 13.29
N ARG A 181 -13.76 -11.78 14.46
CA ARG A 181 -14.12 -10.98 15.64
C ARG A 181 -12.90 -10.22 16.14
N HIS A 182 -12.98 -8.90 16.06
CA HIS A 182 -11.94 -7.99 16.51
C HIS A 182 -12.53 -6.91 17.40
N THR A 183 -11.78 -6.43 18.38
CA THR A 183 -12.11 -5.26 19.21
C THR A 183 -11.11 -4.13 19.03
N TYR A 184 -9.98 -4.43 18.39
CA TYR A 184 -8.95 -3.47 18.05
C TYR A 184 -8.32 -3.77 16.69
N ALA A 185 -8.18 -2.74 15.86
CA ALA A 185 -7.46 -2.77 14.60
C ALA A 185 -6.47 -1.61 14.51
N GLN A 186 -5.28 -1.90 14.01
CA GLN A 186 -4.25 -0.93 13.67
C GLN A 186 -3.96 -1.02 12.18
N PHE A 187 -4.53 -0.10 11.41
CA PHE A 187 -4.31 0.02 9.96
C PHE A 187 -3.02 0.82 9.74
N GLU A 188 -1.95 0.16 9.34
CA GLU A 188 -0.80 0.80 8.71
C GLU A 188 -1.21 1.15 7.28
N ALA A 189 -2.00 2.23 7.15
CA ALA A 189 -2.58 2.62 5.87
C ALA A 189 -1.50 2.89 4.82
N LEU A 190 -0.33 3.35 5.26
CA LEU A 190 0.86 3.43 4.44
C LEU A 190 2.12 3.30 5.29
N THR A 191 3.05 2.50 4.83
CA THR A 191 4.40 2.41 5.37
C THR A 191 5.43 2.54 4.24
N GLY A 192 6.58 3.14 4.51
CA GLY A 192 7.68 3.24 3.58
C GLY A 192 8.99 2.83 4.24
N TYR A 193 9.68 1.89 3.61
CA TYR A 193 11.03 1.50 4.00
C TYR A 193 12.03 2.16 3.06
N MET A 194 13.01 2.85 3.62
CA MET A 194 13.94 3.72 2.89
C MET A 194 15.39 3.27 3.08
N PRO A 195 16.24 3.45 2.05
CA PRO A 195 17.68 3.17 2.14
C PRO A 195 18.35 3.89 3.33
N PRO A 196 19.45 3.35 3.88
CA PRO A 196 20.07 3.84 5.13
C PRO A 196 20.66 5.25 5.05
N ASP A 197 20.92 5.76 3.87
CA ASP A 197 21.42 7.11 3.64
C ASP A 197 20.35 8.20 3.79
N PHE A 198 19.07 7.85 3.80
CA PHE A 198 18.00 8.71 4.30
C PHE A 198 18.02 8.73 5.83
N SER A 199 18.98 9.41 6.43
CA SER A 199 19.35 9.27 7.83
C SER A 199 19.02 10.47 8.73
N ARG A 200 18.32 11.48 8.18
CA ARG A 200 17.85 12.66 8.92
C ARG A 200 16.35 12.63 9.04
N PHE A 201 15.86 12.69 10.27
CA PHE A 201 14.44 12.64 10.61
C PHE A 201 13.93 14.02 11.00
N TRP A 202 12.72 14.34 10.53
CA TRP A 202 12.05 15.62 10.74
C TRP A 202 10.57 15.38 10.99
N LYS A 203 9.93 16.32 11.67
CA LYS A 203 8.47 16.47 11.71
C LYS A 203 8.08 17.79 11.06
N PHE A 204 6.88 17.83 10.45
CA PHE A 204 6.31 19.08 10.01
C PHE A 204 5.42 19.65 11.13
N ALA A 205 5.89 20.72 11.81
CA ALA A 205 5.12 21.42 12.82
C ALA A 205 4.13 22.37 12.13
N ARG A 206 2.82 22.18 12.35
CA ARG A 206 1.76 23.04 11.77
C ARG A 206 1.92 24.51 12.19
N ASP A 207 2.30 24.73 13.43
CA ASP A 207 2.69 26.01 13.99
C ASP A 207 4.16 25.91 14.41
N PRO A 208 5.07 26.67 13.78
CA PRO A 208 4.90 27.79 12.83
C PRO A 208 4.81 27.41 11.33
N GLY A 209 4.56 26.18 10.95
CA GLY A 209 4.44 25.76 9.55
C GLY A 209 5.80 25.44 8.91
N GLU A 210 6.67 24.73 9.65
CA GLU A 210 8.04 24.42 9.25
C GLU A 210 8.48 23.01 9.68
N LEU A 211 9.57 22.56 9.07
CA LEU A 211 10.23 21.30 9.44
C LEU A 211 11.08 21.49 10.70
N GLN A 212 10.91 20.61 11.67
CA GLN A 212 11.69 20.55 12.90
C GLN A 212 12.40 19.20 13.01
N PRO A 213 13.69 19.17 13.45
CA PRO A 213 14.41 17.92 13.64
C PRO A 213 13.71 16.94 14.59
N LEU A 214 13.81 15.67 14.30
CA LEU A 214 13.43 14.55 15.16
C LEU A 214 14.62 13.62 15.41
N ASP A 215 14.56 12.84 16.49
CA ASP A 215 15.43 11.70 16.67
C ASP A 215 15.06 10.55 15.70
N ASP A 216 15.90 9.54 15.62
CA ASP A 216 15.75 8.41 14.68
C ASP A 216 14.82 7.29 15.20
N GLY A 217 14.12 7.52 16.30
CA GLY A 217 13.16 6.59 16.88
C GLY A 217 13.79 5.39 17.65
N PRO A 218 13.04 4.34 17.90
CA PRO A 218 11.62 4.18 17.52
C PRO A 218 10.70 5.19 18.23
N GLY A 219 9.69 5.65 17.52
CA GLY A 219 8.71 6.56 18.09
C GLY A 219 7.58 6.90 17.13
N GLU A 220 6.50 7.44 17.70
CA GLU A 220 5.32 7.90 16.99
C GLU A 220 4.93 9.30 17.47
N GLN A 221 4.44 10.15 16.59
CA GLN A 221 3.97 11.50 16.88
C GLN A 221 2.74 11.85 16.05
N SER A 222 2.05 12.93 16.44
CA SER A 222 0.89 13.47 15.71
C SER A 222 1.24 14.32 14.49
N ALA A 223 2.49 14.82 14.42
CA ALA A 223 2.94 15.64 13.31
C ALA A 223 3.46 14.78 12.15
N PRO A 224 3.23 15.17 10.89
CA PRO A 224 3.76 14.48 9.70
C PRO A 224 5.26 14.22 9.80
N VAL A 225 5.68 13.01 9.44
CA VAL A 225 7.08 12.58 9.43
C VAL A 225 7.74 12.86 8.10
N VAL A 226 9.02 13.25 8.14
CA VAL A 226 9.87 13.40 6.95
C VAL A 226 11.20 12.74 7.22
N ILE A 227 11.70 11.97 6.26
CA ILE A 227 13.05 11.38 6.31
C ILE A 227 13.83 11.88 5.10
N ALA A 228 15.07 12.34 5.32
CA ALA A 228 15.89 12.97 4.32
C ALA A 228 17.34 12.46 4.32
N THR A 229 18.02 12.64 3.20
CA THR A 229 19.48 12.52 3.13
C THR A 229 20.16 13.60 3.97
N PRO A 230 21.42 13.41 4.41
CA PRO A 230 22.15 14.40 5.23
C PRO A 230 22.24 15.79 4.60
N SER A 231 22.33 15.87 3.28
CA SER A 231 22.37 17.15 2.54
C SER A 231 21.00 17.81 2.34
N GLY A 232 19.89 17.07 2.59
CA GLY A 232 18.55 17.52 2.24
C GLY A 232 18.25 17.54 0.74
N SER A 233 19.15 16.99 -0.09
CA SER A 233 18.94 16.92 -1.55
C SER A 233 17.78 16.01 -1.95
N HIS A 234 17.46 15.01 -1.12
CA HIS A 234 16.34 14.10 -1.31
C HIS A 234 15.64 13.86 0.03
N ALA A 235 14.33 13.99 0.03
CA ALA A 235 13.48 13.81 1.21
C ALA A 235 12.13 13.21 0.81
N MET A 236 11.55 12.43 1.71
CA MET A 236 10.20 11.90 1.61
C MET A 236 9.44 12.22 2.89
N GLY A 237 8.22 12.75 2.76
CA GLY A 237 7.31 13.01 3.87
C GLY A 237 5.98 12.31 3.68
N ALA A 238 5.32 11.97 4.79
CA ALA A 238 3.98 11.38 4.82
C ALA A 238 3.02 12.29 5.59
N TYR A 239 1.83 12.51 5.04
CA TYR A 239 0.76 13.33 5.62
C TYR A 239 -0.61 12.73 5.32
N SER A 240 -1.54 12.81 6.27
CA SER A 240 -2.97 12.57 6.06
C SER A 240 -3.79 13.73 6.59
N PRO A 241 -4.78 14.24 5.84
CA PRO A 241 -5.68 15.27 6.33
C PRO A 241 -6.61 14.76 7.44
N ASP A 242 -6.89 13.45 7.45
CA ASP A 242 -7.85 12.82 8.36
C ASP A 242 -7.20 12.30 9.65
N HIS A 243 -5.88 12.51 9.80
CA HIS A 243 -5.13 11.87 10.89
C HIS A 243 -4.43 12.88 11.78
N SER A 244 -4.72 12.81 13.08
CA SER A 244 -4.12 13.65 14.11
C SER A 244 -2.95 13.00 14.87
N GLN A 245 -2.80 11.68 14.80
CA GLN A 245 -1.77 10.89 15.49
C GLN A 245 -1.37 9.69 14.65
N GLY A 246 -0.20 9.06 14.96
CA GLY A 246 0.22 7.80 14.36
C GLY A 246 1.17 7.92 13.17
N TYR A 247 2.01 8.96 13.12
CA TYR A 247 3.18 8.98 12.25
C TYR A 247 4.37 8.39 12.98
N GLY A 248 4.70 7.14 12.65
CA GLY A 248 5.83 6.44 13.23
C GLY A 248 7.13 6.66 12.48
N ARG A 249 8.24 6.51 13.21
CA ARG A 249 9.59 6.52 12.65
C ARG A 249 10.47 5.49 13.34
N PHE A 250 11.32 4.84 12.55
CA PHE A 250 12.16 3.75 13.03
C PHE A 250 13.47 3.74 12.25
N ARG A 251 14.59 3.49 12.95
CA ARG A 251 15.87 3.19 12.36
C ARG A 251 16.34 1.81 12.76
N PHE A 252 16.32 0.88 11.84
CA PHE A 252 16.79 -0.48 12.02
C PHE A 252 18.27 -0.56 11.64
N LYS A 253 19.15 -0.41 12.64
CA LYS A 253 20.59 -0.33 12.41
C LYS A 253 21.19 -1.63 11.89
N ALA A 254 20.73 -2.78 12.38
CA ALA A 254 21.20 -4.10 11.96
C ALA A 254 20.80 -4.38 10.49
N GLU A 255 19.58 -4.06 10.11
CA GLU A 255 19.04 -4.26 8.78
C GLU A 255 19.41 -3.15 7.80
N LYS A 256 20.05 -2.06 8.29
CA LYS A 256 20.46 -0.89 7.52
C LYS A 256 19.32 -0.27 6.74
N VAL A 257 18.15 -0.09 7.37
CA VAL A 257 16.95 0.46 6.75
C VAL A 257 16.27 1.44 7.71
N ASN A 258 15.62 2.45 7.16
CA ASN A 258 14.79 3.39 7.90
C ASN A 258 13.33 3.19 7.48
N LYS A 259 12.40 3.33 8.44
CA LYS A 259 10.96 3.16 8.21
C LYS A 259 10.20 4.36 8.73
N TRP A 260 9.20 4.77 7.99
CA TRP A 260 8.09 5.58 8.49
C TRP A 260 6.77 4.86 8.23
N ASN A 261 5.74 5.19 9.00
CA ASN A 261 4.39 4.74 8.73
C ASN A 261 3.35 5.82 9.07
N CYS A 262 2.16 5.67 8.50
CA CYS A 262 0.96 6.42 8.84
C CYS A 262 -0.09 5.41 9.30
N VAL A 263 -0.48 5.51 10.58
CA VAL A 263 -1.29 4.49 11.26
C VAL A 263 -2.59 5.07 11.75
N PHE A 264 -3.68 4.37 11.45
CA PHE A 264 -5.03 4.64 11.94
C PHE A 264 -5.47 3.52 12.87
N ARG A 265 -6.14 3.87 13.97
CA ARG A 265 -6.57 2.90 14.98
C ARG A 265 -8.06 2.97 15.16
N VAL A 266 -8.69 1.79 15.12
CA VAL A 266 -10.10 1.60 15.47
C VAL A 266 -10.17 0.75 16.72
N ARG A 267 -10.97 1.17 17.69
CA ARG A 267 -11.25 0.41 18.92
C ARG A 267 -12.75 0.41 19.15
N ASP A 268 -13.33 -0.77 19.20
CA ASP A 268 -14.73 -0.98 19.55
C ASP A 268 -14.83 -2.22 20.46
N PRO A 269 -15.13 -2.07 21.77
CA PRO A 269 -15.27 -3.19 22.69
C PRO A 269 -16.42 -4.15 22.32
N GLU A 270 -17.45 -3.67 21.62
CA GLU A 270 -18.57 -4.50 21.16
C GLU A 270 -18.23 -5.31 19.92
N GLY A 271 -17.24 -4.87 19.14
CA GLY A 271 -16.74 -5.53 17.96
C GLY A 271 -16.53 -4.57 16.79
N ILE A 272 -15.44 -4.76 16.05
CA ILE A 272 -15.17 -4.05 14.82
C ILE A 272 -15.96 -4.73 13.70
N ASP A 273 -16.79 -3.97 12.99
CA ASP A 273 -17.62 -4.48 11.89
C ASP A 273 -16.76 -5.01 10.73
N ALA A 274 -17.24 -6.08 10.08
CA ALA A 274 -16.79 -6.43 8.75
C ALA A 274 -17.18 -5.32 7.76
N GLY A 275 -16.36 -5.09 6.73
CA GLY A 275 -16.64 -4.07 5.73
C GLY A 275 -15.42 -3.24 5.37
N GLU A 276 -15.65 -2.02 4.87
CA GLU A 276 -14.63 -1.18 4.27
C GLU A 276 -14.16 -0.07 5.22
N TYR A 277 -12.82 0.08 5.31
CA TYR A 277 -12.13 1.12 6.07
C TYR A 277 -11.24 1.91 5.10
N ALA A 278 -11.63 3.14 4.81
CA ALA A 278 -10.97 3.99 3.82
C ALA A 278 -10.09 5.05 4.48
N TYR A 279 -8.89 5.26 3.91
CA TYR A 279 -7.92 6.25 4.37
C TYR A 279 -7.28 6.97 3.21
N ARG A 280 -7.05 8.27 3.38
CA ARG A 280 -6.38 9.13 2.39
C ARG A 280 -5.10 9.71 2.95
N MET A 281 -4.01 9.56 2.21
CA MET A 281 -2.69 10.07 2.58
C MET A 281 -2.02 10.76 1.39
N PHE A 282 -0.99 11.54 1.69
CA PHE A 282 -0.08 12.10 0.72
C PHE A 282 1.35 11.69 1.05
N VAL A 283 2.06 11.22 0.05
CA VAL A 283 3.53 11.08 0.09
C VAL A 283 4.11 12.24 -0.70
N VAL A 284 5.05 12.95 -0.09
CA VAL A 284 5.70 14.10 -0.72
C VAL A 284 7.17 13.79 -0.92
N VAL A 285 7.68 13.93 -2.15
CA VAL A 285 9.10 13.68 -2.47
C VAL A 285 9.73 14.86 -3.20
N GLY A 286 11.01 15.09 -2.96
CA GLY A 286 11.74 16.20 -3.53
C GLY A 286 13.01 16.51 -2.72
N THR A 287 13.50 17.73 -2.81
CA THR A 287 14.43 18.25 -1.81
C THR A 287 13.72 18.46 -0.47
N LEU A 288 14.45 18.58 0.62
CA LEU A 288 13.87 18.86 1.94
C LEU A 288 13.00 20.12 1.92
N ASP A 289 13.43 21.16 1.18
CA ASP A 289 12.67 22.40 0.98
C ASP A 289 11.39 22.17 0.15
N ASP A 290 11.44 21.35 -0.92
CA ASP A 290 10.26 21.02 -1.71
C ASP A 290 9.22 20.29 -0.85
N VAL A 291 9.67 19.34 -0.03
CA VAL A 291 8.82 18.60 0.90
C VAL A 291 8.19 19.53 1.93
N GLY A 292 8.98 20.41 2.56
CA GLY A 292 8.47 21.38 3.53
C GLY A 292 7.42 22.33 2.93
N ARG A 293 7.70 22.90 1.77
CA ARG A 293 6.74 23.79 1.06
C ARG A 293 5.46 23.06 0.65
N THR A 294 5.59 21.83 0.19
CA THR A 294 4.42 21.03 -0.26
C THR A 294 3.56 20.60 0.92
N LEU A 295 4.18 20.16 2.02
CA LEU A 295 3.47 19.81 3.26
C LEU A 295 2.72 21.02 3.82
N LYS A 296 3.34 22.21 3.83
CA LYS A 296 2.68 23.45 4.26
C LYS A 296 1.39 23.69 3.47
N ARG A 297 1.47 23.59 2.15
CA ARG A 297 0.30 23.78 1.28
C ARG A 297 -0.79 22.71 1.45
N LEU A 298 -0.41 21.46 1.78
CA LEU A 298 -1.37 20.37 2.06
C LEU A 298 -2.07 20.56 3.41
N VAL A 299 -1.35 21.06 4.42
CA VAL A 299 -1.86 21.25 5.79
C VAL A 299 -2.76 22.51 5.90
N GLU A 300 -2.55 23.52 5.05
CA GLU A 300 -3.32 24.78 5.02
C GLU A 300 -4.67 24.65 4.25
N ARG A 301 -4.97 23.51 3.65
CA ARG A 301 -6.22 23.21 2.93
C ARG A 301 -7.28 22.60 3.82
#